data_2427602f1478d51431cc55f39fd23e36
#
_entry.id   2427602f1478d51431cc55f39fd23e36
#
_cell.length_a   1.000
_cell.length_b   1.000
_cell.length_c   1.000
_cell.angle_alpha   90.00
_cell.angle_beta   90.00
_cell.angle_gamma   90.00
#
_symmetry.space_group_name_H-M   'P 1'
#
loop_
_entity.id
_entity.type
_entity.pdbx_description
1 polymer ?
#
loop_
_entity_poly.entity_id
_entity_poly.type
_entity_poly.pdbx_seq_one_letter_code
_entity_poly.pdbx_strand_id
1 'polypeptide(L)'
;NLSVMSASATSQKDKITLNNLPAYSGEAYVELNDNVPSFSKNDMTTKAFEKYSELDDLGRCGVAYANVCKETMPTEERGNIGMIKPSGWHTVKYDNVDGKYLYNRCHLIGYQLTAENANEKNLITGIRYLNIEGMLPFENMVADYIDETDNHVLYRVTPIFKGDNLLASGVQMEAYSVEDKGKGVSFNVYCYNVQPGIEINYSDGTSRLADGTIASITLNYSKYTLTVGQSKTLAASTSPESAAKNVIWYSSNSKAATVDKNGKVTAVKAGTATITAKTSNGLKATCKVTVKAKSDTTVTNSTSSGNVTYVLNTNTKKFHLPNCSSVKDMKDKNKKEVSCSRDEVIDMGYVPCKRCNP
;
A
#
# COMPACT_ATOMS: atom_id res chain seq x y z
N ASN A 1 -37.03 -51.37 -26.47
CA ASN A 1 -36.78 -49.95 -26.11
C ASN A 1 -36.45 -49.87 -24.64
N LEU A 2 -35.15 -49.95 -24.29
CA LEU A 2 -34.66 -49.62 -22.96
C LEU A 2 -34.29 -48.10 -22.97
N SER A 3 -35.07 -47.35 -22.23
CA SER A 3 -34.76 -45.95 -21.94
C SER A 3 -33.72 -45.94 -20.83
N VAL A 4 -32.47 -45.48 -21.16
CA VAL A 4 -31.42 -45.25 -20.19
C VAL A 4 -31.69 -43.86 -19.57
N MET A 5 -32.20 -43.83 -18.35
CA MET A 5 -32.23 -42.63 -17.52
C MET A 5 -30.82 -42.29 -17.07
N SER A 6 -30.22 -41.27 -17.68
CA SER A 6 -29.02 -40.63 -17.21
C SER A 6 -29.38 -39.87 -15.93
N ALA A 7 -29.02 -40.40 -14.79
CA ALA A 7 -29.02 -39.66 -13.51
C ALA A 7 -27.85 -38.68 -13.53
N SER A 8 -28.15 -37.43 -13.75
CA SER A 8 -27.23 -36.32 -13.50
C SER A 8 -26.96 -36.26 -12.00
N ALA A 9 -25.82 -36.81 -11.56
CA ALA A 9 -25.31 -36.62 -10.19
C ALA A 9 -24.86 -35.17 -10.08
N THR A 10 -25.73 -34.30 -9.60
CA THR A 10 -25.31 -33.02 -9.02
C THR A 10 -24.45 -33.34 -7.80
N SER A 11 -23.11 -33.17 -7.88
CA SER A 11 -22.23 -33.26 -6.74
C SER A 11 -22.66 -32.15 -5.77
N GLN A 12 -23.32 -32.56 -4.68
CA GLN A 12 -23.62 -31.66 -3.58
C GLN A 12 -22.25 -31.28 -2.99
N LYS A 13 -21.87 -30.01 -3.16
CA LYS A 13 -20.63 -29.49 -2.61
C LYS A 13 -20.73 -29.58 -1.10
N ASP A 14 -19.83 -30.34 -0.46
CA ASP A 14 -19.83 -30.49 1.00
C ASP A 14 -19.76 -29.12 1.66
N LYS A 15 -20.64 -28.91 2.66
CA LYS A 15 -20.73 -27.70 3.44
C LYS A 15 -19.43 -27.46 4.20
N ILE A 16 -18.83 -26.27 4.08
CA ILE A 16 -17.63 -25.89 4.81
C ILE A 16 -18.01 -25.57 6.26
N THR A 17 -17.30 -26.17 7.19
CA THR A 17 -17.43 -25.98 8.64
C THR A 17 -16.04 -25.79 9.26
N LEU A 18 -15.96 -25.46 10.54
CA LEU A 18 -14.68 -25.37 11.26
C LEU A 18 -13.91 -26.72 11.27
N ASN A 19 -14.61 -27.84 11.11
CA ASN A 19 -13.98 -29.17 11.12
C ASN A 19 -13.36 -29.59 9.79
N ASN A 20 -13.77 -28.99 8.69
CA ASN A 20 -13.29 -29.31 7.33
C ASN A 20 -12.83 -28.04 6.59
N LEU A 21 -12.25 -27.07 7.29
CA LEU A 21 -11.71 -25.87 6.71
C LEU A 21 -10.71 -26.20 5.60
N PRO A 22 -10.87 -25.64 4.38
CA PRO A 22 -9.85 -25.77 3.36
C PRO A 22 -8.57 -25.04 3.78
N ALA A 23 -7.43 -25.49 3.26
CA ALA A 23 -6.19 -24.73 3.39
C ALA A 23 -6.33 -23.38 2.70
N TYR A 24 -5.60 -22.37 3.20
CA TYR A 24 -5.52 -21.06 2.54
C TYR A 24 -5.06 -21.23 1.08
N SER A 25 -5.80 -20.65 0.15
CA SER A 25 -5.56 -20.76 -1.30
C SER A 25 -5.55 -19.42 -2.03
N GLY A 26 -5.39 -18.31 -1.27
CA GLY A 26 -5.33 -16.95 -1.83
C GLY A 26 -6.50 -16.06 -1.42
N GLU A 27 -7.60 -16.62 -0.95
CA GLU A 27 -8.75 -15.85 -0.45
C GLU A 27 -8.62 -15.59 1.05
N ALA A 28 -8.88 -14.34 1.48
CA ALA A 28 -8.71 -13.94 2.88
C ALA A 28 -9.68 -14.64 3.83
N TYR A 29 -10.81 -15.11 3.34
CA TYR A 29 -11.86 -15.79 4.11
C TYR A 29 -12.56 -16.88 3.30
N VAL A 30 -13.31 -17.71 4.01
CA VAL A 30 -14.27 -18.67 3.44
C VAL A 30 -15.60 -18.58 4.19
N GLU A 31 -16.70 -18.82 3.47
CA GLU A 31 -18.02 -18.90 4.09
C GLU A 31 -18.18 -20.23 4.82
N LEU A 32 -18.72 -20.15 6.04
CA LEU A 32 -19.05 -21.32 6.86
C LEU A 32 -20.56 -21.56 6.85
N ASN A 33 -20.96 -22.84 6.89
CA ASN A 33 -22.35 -23.25 7.03
C ASN A 33 -23.28 -22.55 6.01
N ASP A 34 -22.86 -22.47 4.74
CA ASP A 34 -23.58 -21.76 3.67
C ASP A 34 -23.84 -20.27 4.00
N ASN A 35 -22.88 -19.65 4.69
CA ASN A 35 -22.93 -18.26 5.16
C ASN A 35 -24.07 -17.98 6.17
N VAL A 36 -24.57 -19.01 6.86
CA VAL A 36 -25.65 -18.88 7.85
C VAL A 36 -25.07 -18.81 9.26
N PRO A 37 -25.28 -17.69 10.00
CA PRO A 37 -24.82 -17.58 11.39
C PRO A 37 -25.61 -18.49 12.34
N SER A 38 -24.99 -18.89 13.43
CA SER A 38 -25.53 -19.89 14.37
C SER A 38 -26.24 -19.27 15.59
N PHE A 39 -26.84 -18.08 15.44
CA PHE A 39 -27.64 -17.47 16.52
C PHE A 39 -28.97 -18.20 16.68
N SER A 40 -29.36 -18.43 17.94
CA SER A 40 -30.64 -19.00 18.30
C SER A 40 -31.73 -17.95 18.43
N LYS A 41 -33.00 -18.38 18.51
CA LYS A 41 -34.11 -17.46 18.79
C LYS A 41 -33.94 -16.73 20.13
N ASN A 42 -33.28 -17.34 21.11
CA ASN A 42 -33.05 -16.76 22.42
C ASN A 42 -31.97 -15.65 22.40
N ASP A 43 -31.14 -15.61 21.37
CA ASP A 43 -30.13 -14.57 21.19
C ASP A 43 -30.76 -13.27 20.63
N MET A 44 -31.94 -13.35 20.02
CA MET A 44 -32.58 -12.23 19.36
C MET A 44 -33.05 -11.20 20.38
N THR A 45 -32.33 -10.08 20.46
CA THR A 45 -32.59 -8.96 21.38
C THR A 45 -32.20 -7.65 20.73
N THR A 46 -32.93 -6.59 21.07
CA THR A 46 -32.57 -5.20 20.71
C THR A 46 -31.94 -4.48 21.90
N LYS A 47 -31.51 -5.22 22.93
CA LYS A 47 -30.79 -4.64 24.06
C LYS A 47 -29.30 -4.70 23.79
N ALA A 48 -28.67 -3.53 23.86
CA ALA A 48 -27.21 -3.42 23.76
C ALA A 48 -26.49 -4.26 24.84
N PHE A 49 -25.47 -4.99 24.47
CA PHE A 49 -24.55 -5.67 25.37
C PHE A 49 -23.21 -5.94 24.71
N GLU A 50 -22.19 -6.12 25.54
CA GLU A 50 -20.87 -6.59 25.17
C GLU A 50 -20.41 -7.65 26.16
N LYS A 51 -19.81 -8.73 25.65
CA LYS A 51 -19.26 -9.82 26.45
C LYS A 51 -17.94 -10.28 25.86
N TYR A 52 -16.92 -10.33 26.68
CA TYR A 52 -15.59 -10.80 26.34
C TYR A 52 -15.24 -11.94 27.28
N SER A 53 -14.91 -13.11 26.72
CA SER A 53 -14.49 -14.27 27.52
C SER A 53 -13.22 -13.98 28.30
N GLU A 54 -13.06 -14.55 29.48
CA GLU A 54 -11.77 -14.52 30.18
C GLU A 54 -10.67 -15.15 29.32
N LEU A 55 -9.45 -14.67 29.50
CA LEU A 55 -8.29 -15.33 28.89
C LEU A 55 -8.14 -16.74 29.45
N ASP A 56 -7.73 -17.68 28.62
CA ASP A 56 -7.41 -19.04 29.05
C ASP A 56 -6.04 -19.11 29.78
N ASP A 57 -5.67 -20.30 30.24
CA ASP A 57 -4.40 -20.54 30.96
C ASP A 57 -3.15 -20.23 30.13
N LEU A 58 -3.26 -20.13 28.81
CA LEU A 58 -2.20 -19.71 27.89
C LEU A 58 -2.25 -18.20 27.56
N GLY A 59 -3.15 -17.46 28.19
CA GLY A 59 -3.34 -16.03 27.94
C GLY A 59 -4.00 -15.72 26.59
N ARG A 60 -4.76 -16.67 26.01
CA ARG A 60 -5.43 -16.53 24.71
C ARG A 60 -6.85 -16.02 24.89
N CYS A 61 -7.30 -15.16 23.96
CA CYS A 61 -8.69 -14.70 23.93
C CYS A 61 -9.66 -15.84 23.61
N GLY A 62 -10.83 -15.80 24.24
CA GLY A 62 -12.00 -16.58 23.85
C GLY A 62 -12.96 -15.78 22.97
N VAL A 63 -14.24 -16.12 23.03
CA VAL A 63 -15.29 -15.49 22.23
C VAL A 63 -15.52 -14.05 22.68
N ALA A 64 -15.58 -13.12 21.70
CA ALA A 64 -16.12 -11.78 21.86
C ALA A 64 -17.52 -11.73 21.21
N TYR A 65 -18.52 -11.28 21.96
CA TYR A 65 -19.91 -11.29 21.54
C TYR A 65 -20.61 -10.01 21.97
N ALA A 66 -21.27 -9.32 21.04
CA ALA A 66 -21.99 -8.10 21.29
C ALA A 66 -23.32 -8.02 20.53
N ASN A 67 -24.24 -7.24 21.06
CA ASN A 67 -25.32 -6.67 20.29
C ASN A 67 -24.89 -5.24 19.96
N VAL A 68 -24.39 -5.05 18.73
CA VAL A 68 -23.85 -3.78 18.25
C VAL A 68 -24.99 -2.89 17.78
N CYS A 69 -24.98 -1.64 18.22
CA CYS A 69 -25.96 -0.63 17.85
C CYS A 69 -25.34 0.76 18.02
N LYS A 70 -26.09 1.80 17.73
CA LYS A 70 -25.61 3.19 17.82
C LYS A 70 -25.06 3.54 19.21
N GLU A 71 -25.62 2.96 20.28
CA GLU A 71 -25.18 3.20 21.66
C GLU A 71 -23.81 2.61 21.98
N THR A 72 -23.40 1.53 21.28
CA THR A 72 -22.09 0.87 21.48
C THR A 72 -20.98 1.48 20.63
N MET A 73 -21.32 2.20 19.56
CA MET A 73 -20.35 2.79 18.64
C MET A 73 -19.59 3.95 19.28
N PRO A 74 -18.33 4.20 18.90
CA PRO A 74 -17.49 5.21 19.53
C PRO A 74 -18.01 6.63 19.29
N THR A 75 -17.95 7.45 20.33
CA THR A 75 -18.17 8.90 20.29
C THR A 75 -16.85 9.68 20.43
N GLU A 76 -15.74 8.98 20.67
CA GLU A 76 -14.42 9.54 20.88
C GLU A 76 -13.40 8.88 19.92
N GLU A 77 -12.25 9.53 19.73
CA GLU A 77 -11.16 8.96 18.93
C GLU A 77 -10.52 7.76 19.64
N ARG A 78 -10.03 6.82 18.83
CA ARG A 78 -9.35 5.62 19.30
C ARG A 78 -8.06 5.96 20.06
N GLY A 79 -7.92 5.39 21.27
CA GLY A 79 -6.74 5.54 22.10
C GLY A 79 -5.59 4.61 21.73
N ASN A 80 -4.46 4.75 22.43
CA ASN A 80 -3.29 3.90 22.26
C ASN A 80 -3.52 2.53 22.91
N ILE A 81 -3.16 1.44 22.19
CA ILE A 81 -3.24 0.05 22.66
C ILE A 81 -1.86 -0.64 22.66
N GLY A 82 -0.78 0.12 22.45
CA GLY A 82 0.59 -0.40 22.32
C GLY A 82 1.12 -1.16 23.55
N MET A 83 0.54 -0.93 24.73
CA MET A 83 0.92 -1.60 25.97
C MET A 83 0.47 -3.07 26.03
N ILE A 84 -0.57 -3.46 25.29
CA ILE A 84 -1.11 -4.82 25.32
C ILE A 84 -0.26 -5.71 24.39
N LYS A 85 0.12 -6.86 24.89
CA LYS A 85 0.84 -7.90 24.13
C LYS A 85 0.03 -9.18 24.20
N PRO A 86 -0.81 -9.47 23.19
CA PRO A 86 -1.58 -10.70 23.14
C PRO A 86 -0.67 -11.93 23.09
N SER A 87 -1.23 -13.14 23.30
CA SER A 87 -0.46 -14.40 23.24
C SER A 87 0.33 -14.49 21.93
N GLY A 88 1.57 -14.98 21.99
CA GLY A 88 2.47 -15.14 20.85
C GLY A 88 2.90 -13.82 20.17
N TRP A 89 2.83 -12.68 20.85
CA TRP A 89 3.20 -11.38 20.28
C TRP A 89 4.69 -11.25 20.00
N HIS A 90 5.01 -10.86 18.74
CA HIS A 90 6.34 -10.43 18.32
C HIS A 90 6.27 -9.10 17.57
N THR A 91 7.32 -8.28 17.70
CA THR A 91 7.48 -7.09 16.86
C THR A 91 8.44 -7.43 15.74
N VAL A 92 7.91 -7.73 14.56
CA VAL A 92 8.69 -8.13 13.39
C VAL A 92 8.23 -7.38 12.14
N LYS A 93 9.17 -7.07 11.26
CA LYS A 93 8.93 -6.33 10.02
C LYS A 93 9.39 -7.13 8.81
N TYR A 94 8.61 -7.02 7.74
CA TYR A 94 8.94 -7.55 6.41
C TYR A 94 8.59 -6.51 5.35
N ASP A 95 9.45 -6.32 4.35
CA ASP A 95 9.24 -5.32 3.30
C ASP A 95 8.07 -5.66 2.37
N ASN A 96 7.69 -6.94 2.26
CA ASN A 96 6.54 -7.43 1.49
C ASN A 96 5.21 -7.38 2.25
N VAL A 97 5.18 -6.85 3.47
CA VAL A 97 3.97 -6.65 4.26
C VAL A 97 3.55 -5.18 4.18
N ASP A 98 2.27 -4.91 3.92
CA ASP A 98 1.73 -3.56 3.95
C ASP A 98 1.93 -2.93 5.33
N GLY A 99 2.47 -1.71 5.38
CA GLY A 99 2.87 -1.05 6.64
C GLY A 99 4.07 -1.70 7.33
N LYS A 100 4.70 -2.73 6.73
CA LYS A 100 5.87 -3.50 7.16
C LYS A 100 5.70 -4.35 8.42
N TYR A 101 4.88 -3.99 9.38
CA TYR A 101 4.66 -4.77 10.60
C TYR A 101 3.77 -5.98 10.30
N LEU A 102 4.30 -7.19 10.56
CA LEU A 102 3.56 -8.44 10.34
C LEU A 102 2.35 -8.53 11.28
N TYR A 103 2.58 -8.27 12.56
CA TYR A 103 1.55 -8.40 13.59
C TYR A 103 0.93 -7.06 13.96
N ASN A 104 -0.40 -7.07 14.10
CA ASN A 104 -1.21 -6.03 14.66
C ASN A 104 -1.86 -6.54 15.96
N ARG A 105 -2.13 -5.63 16.88
CA ARG A 105 -3.09 -5.88 17.95
C ARG A 105 -4.47 -5.83 17.33
N CYS A 106 -4.95 -6.99 16.88
CA CYS A 106 -6.18 -7.11 16.14
C CYS A 106 -7.34 -7.24 17.11
N HIS A 107 -8.28 -6.28 17.07
CA HIS A 107 -9.52 -6.41 17.81
C HIS A 107 -10.35 -7.57 17.25
N LEU A 108 -10.95 -8.36 18.13
CA LEU A 108 -11.96 -9.34 17.73
C LEU A 108 -13.25 -8.61 17.31
N ILE A 109 -13.74 -7.68 18.15
CA ILE A 109 -14.76 -6.72 17.76
C ILE A 109 -14.09 -5.36 17.59
N GLY A 110 -14.14 -4.81 16.37
CA GLY A 110 -13.45 -3.57 16.02
C GLY A 110 -13.93 -2.38 16.86
N TYR A 111 -12.99 -1.45 17.14
CA TYR A 111 -13.29 -0.23 17.89
C TYR A 111 -14.49 0.55 17.33
N GLN A 112 -14.65 0.58 16.03
CA GLN A 112 -15.77 1.26 15.37
C GLN A 112 -17.15 0.69 15.72
N LEU A 113 -17.23 -0.52 16.29
CA LEU A 113 -18.48 -1.20 16.60
C LEU A 113 -18.88 -1.07 18.09
N THR A 114 -17.90 -1.11 19.00
CA THR A 114 -18.17 -1.17 20.43
C THR A 114 -17.38 -0.16 21.26
N ALA A 115 -16.60 0.73 20.64
CA ALA A 115 -15.72 1.66 21.36
C ALA A 115 -14.71 1.01 22.34
N GLU A 116 -14.65 -0.33 22.36
CA GLU A 116 -13.77 -1.08 23.25
C GLU A 116 -12.32 -0.97 22.75
N ASN A 117 -11.48 -0.23 23.47
CA ASN A 117 -10.15 0.13 22.98
C ASN A 117 -9.05 -0.80 23.49
N ALA A 118 -8.66 -0.66 24.75
CA ALA A 118 -7.51 -1.34 25.35
C ALA A 118 -7.94 -2.50 26.24
N ASN A 119 -8.72 -3.43 25.70
CA ASN A 119 -9.17 -4.63 26.39
C ASN A 119 -8.38 -5.85 25.92
N GLU A 120 -7.59 -6.45 26.80
CA GLU A 120 -6.78 -7.62 26.48
C GLU A 120 -7.62 -8.83 26.05
N LYS A 121 -8.88 -8.94 26.50
CA LYS A 121 -9.83 -9.99 26.14
C LYS A 121 -10.42 -9.82 24.73
N ASN A 122 -10.19 -8.67 24.11
CA ASN A 122 -10.66 -8.33 22.77
C ASN A 122 -9.50 -8.15 21.76
N LEU A 123 -8.27 -8.48 22.13
CA LEU A 123 -7.09 -8.26 21.29
C LEU A 123 -6.31 -9.56 21.10
N ILE A 124 -6.12 -9.97 19.84
CA ILE A 124 -5.25 -11.09 19.47
C ILE A 124 -4.01 -10.62 18.72
N THR A 125 -2.98 -11.46 18.68
CA THR A 125 -1.88 -11.31 17.72
C THR A 125 -2.41 -11.65 16.34
N GLY A 126 -2.90 -10.64 15.65
CA GLY A 126 -3.44 -10.77 14.30
C GLY A 126 -2.43 -10.32 13.26
N ILE A 127 -2.45 -10.98 12.12
CA ILE A 127 -1.63 -10.61 10.98
C ILE A 127 -2.27 -9.43 10.26
N ARG A 128 -1.44 -8.56 9.68
CA ARG A 128 -1.92 -7.39 8.93
C ARG A 128 -2.97 -7.76 7.87
N TYR A 129 -2.71 -8.85 7.14
CA TYR A 129 -3.61 -9.36 6.10
C TYR A 129 -4.96 -9.80 6.66
N LEU A 130 -4.99 -10.55 7.80
CA LEU A 130 -6.24 -10.86 8.49
C LEU A 130 -7.05 -9.62 8.83
N ASN A 131 -6.38 -8.62 9.41
CA ASN A 131 -7.05 -7.42 9.89
C ASN A 131 -7.66 -6.58 8.75
N ILE A 132 -6.93 -6.40 7.64
CA ILE A 132 -7.32 -5.49 6.55
C ILE A 132 -8.15 -6.20 5.46
N GLU A 133 -7.69 -7.39 5.02
CA GLU A 133 -8.34 -8.09 3.91
C GLU A 133 -9.41 -9.08 4.39
N GLY A 134 -9.24 -9.62 5.61
CA GLY A 134 -10.17 -10.58 6.20
C GLY A 134 -11.31 -9.91 6.96
N MET A 135 -11.01 -9.23 8.07
CA MET A 135 -12.03 -8.79 9.03
C MET A 135 -12.67 -7.44 8.66
N LEU A 136 -11.88 -6.45 8.28
CA LEU A 136 -12.34 -5.08 8.07
C LEU A 136 -13.55 -4.93 7.11
N PRO A 137 -13.65 -5.67 5.98
CA PRO A 137 -14.82 -5.58 5.12
C PRO A 137 -16.14 -5.96 5.81
N PHE A 138 -16.10 -6.95 6.70
CA PHE A 138 -17.27 -7.39 7.48
C PHE A 138 -17.61 -6.43 8.61
N GLU A 139 -16.60 -5.88 9.29
CA GLU A 139 -16.79 -4.84 10.30
C GLU A 139 -17.43 -3.59 9.68
N ASN A 140 -16.96 -3.16 8.52
CA ASN A 140 -17.54 -2.02 7.80
C ASN A 140 -18.99 -2.30 7.38
N MET A 141 -19.30 -3.49 6.89
CA MET A 141 -20.68 -3.89 6.55
C MET A 141 -21.64 -3.72 7.75
N VAL A 142 -21.21 -4.12 8.94
CA VAL A 142 -21.99 -3.97 10.17
C VAL A 142 -22.12 -2.50 10.55
N ALA A 143 -21.03 -1.73 10.54
CA ALA A 143 -21.02 -0.31 10.88
C ALA A 143 -21.94 0.50 9.94
N ASP A 144 -21.79 0.30 8.62
CA ASP A 144 -22.58 1.00 7.60
C ASP A 144 -24.09 0.71 7.77
N TYR A 145 -24.45 -0.56 8.00
CA TYR A 145 -25.84 -0.94 8.24
C TYR A 145 -26.45 -0.25 9.48
N ILE A 146 -25.70 -0.17 10.58
CA ILE A 146 -26.17 0.51 11.80
C ILE A 146 -26.28 2.02 11.57
N ASP A 147 -25.34 2.61 10.86
CA ASP A 147 -25.37 4.04 10.52
C ASP A 147 -26.56 4.42 9.62
N GLU A 148 -26.97 3.51 8.74
CA GLU A 148 -28.10 3.72 7.82
C GLU A 148 -29.46 3.46 8.45
N THR A 149 -29.56 2.58 9.45
CA THR A 149 -30.84 2.05 9.93
C THR A 149 -31.13 2.31 11.40
N ASP A 150 -30.14 2.63 12.23
CA ASP A 150 -30.17 2.64 13.70
C ASP A 150 -30.61 1.29 14.34
N ASN A 151 -30.58 0.21 13.56
CA ASN A 151 -30.95 -1.14 14.00
C ASN A 151 -29.81 -1.83 14.77
N HIS A 152 -30.10 -3.01 15.34
CA HIS A 152 -29.16 -3.80 16.12
C HIS A 152 -28.62 -4.98 15.31
N VAL A 153 -27.35 -5.29 15.52
CA VAL A 153 -26.67 -6.44 14.92
C VAL A 153 -26.04 -7.30 16.01
N LEU A 154 -26.49 -8.56 16.10
CA LEU A 154 -25.76 -9.57 16.85
C LEU A 154 -24.43 -9.83 16.12
N TYR A 155 -23.32 -9.67 16.83
CA TYR A 155 -21.99 -9.80 16.27
C TYR A 155 -21.10 -10.63 17.19
N ARG A 156 -20.57 -11.75 16.67
CA ARG A 156 -19.75 -12.68 17.45
C ARG A 156 -18.49 -13.02 16.71
N VAL A 157 -17.35 -12.91 17.36
CA VAL A 157 -16.04 -13.29 16.82
C VAL A 157 -15.39 -14.30 17.73
N THR A 158 -15.03 -15.44 17.14
CA THR A 158 -14.42 -16.58 17.86
C THR A 158 -13.03 -16.82 17.26
N PRO A 159 -11.94 -16.56 18.00
CA PRO A 159 -10.60 -16.93 17.56
C PRO A 159 -10.43 -18.46 17.63
N ILE A 160 -9.84 -19.04 16.58
CA ILE A 160 -9.68 -20.49 16.46
C ILE A 160 -8.22 -20.86 16.68
N PHE A 161 -7.92 -21.48 17.81
CA PHE A 161 -6.60 -21.98 18.15
C PHE A 161 -6.52 -23.50 17.92
N LYS A 162 -5.37 -23.98 17.45
CA LYS A 162 -5.09 -25.42 17.31
C LYS A 162 -4.20 -25.87 18.47
N GLY A 163 -4.70 -26.80 19.31
CA GLY A 163 -3.98 -27.26 20.48
C GLY A 163 -3.50 -26.12 21.37
N ASP A 164 -2.23 -26.13 21.75
CA ASP A 164 -1.62 -25.14 22.62
C ASP A 164 -0.98 -23.96 21.87
N ASN A 165 -1.30 -23.78 20.58
CA ASN A 165 -0.77 -22.68 19.80
C ASN A 165 -1.13 -21.32 20.43
N LEU A 166 -0.15 -20.42 20.50
CA LEU A 166 -0.35 -19.07 21.03
C LEU A 166 -0.98 -18.10 20.03
N LEU A 167 -0.91 -18.42 18.72
CA LEU A 167 -1.60 -17.66 17.67
C LEU A 167 -2.84 -18.43 17.20
N ALA A 168 -3.93 -17.70 17.00
CA ALA A 168 -5.10 -18.22 16.32
C ALA A 168 -4.77 -18.54 14.86
N SER A 169 -5.27 -19.66 14.33
CA SER A 169 -5.17 -20.01 12.91
C SER A 169 -6.04 -19.11 12.03
N GLY A 170 -7.04 -18.48 12.62
CA GLY A 170 -7.98 -17.53 12.05
C GLY A 170 -9.08 -17.19 13.05
N VAL A 171 -10.06 -16.45 12.60
CA VAL A 171 -11.24 -16.10 13.39
C VAL A 171 -12.51 -16.45 12.63
N GLN A 172 -13.49 -17.01 13.34
CA GLN A 172 -14.86 -17.08 12.84
C GLN A 172 -15.57 -15.78 13.18
N MET A 173 -16.22 -15.15 12.20
CA MET A 173 -17.04 -13.98 12.37
C MET A 173 -18.47 -14.29 11.97
N GLU A 174 -19.41 -13.96 12.86
CA GLU A 174 -20.84 -14.16 12.63
C GLU A 174 -21.59 -12.87 12.93
N ALA A 175 -22.53 -12.52 12.07
CA ALA A 175 -23.40 -11.36 12.29
C ALA A 175 -24.83 -11.64 11.84
N TYR A 176 -25.78 -10.93 12.45
CA TYR A 176 -27.20 -11.04 12.11
C TYR A 176 -27.94 -9.76 12.55
N SER A 177 -28.55 -9.07 11.60
CA SER A 177 -29.40 -7.90 11.89
C SER A 177 -30.73 -8.33 12.48
N VAL A 178 -31.08 -7.77 13.65
CA VAL A 178 -32.17 -8.31 14.48
C VAL A 178 -33.54 -7.92 13.97
N GLU A 179 -33.81 -6.62 13.77
CA GLU A 179 -35.13 -6.08 13.45
C GLU A 179 -35.64 -6.55 12.09
N ASP A 180 -34.76 -6.66 11.11
CA ASP A 180 -35.12 -7.07 9.75
C ASP A 180 -34.91 -8.57 9.48
N LYS A 181 -34.57 -9.31 10.54
CA LYS A 181 -34.40 -10.77 10.52
C LYS A 181 -33.31 -11.22 9.52
N GLY A 182 -32.16 -10.55 9.58
CA GLY A 182 -30.98 -10.89 8.80
C GLY A 182 -31.01 -10.43 7.33
N LYS A 183 -31.95 -9.57 6.96
CA LYS A 183 -32.04 -9.08 5.58
C LYS A 183 -30.94 -8.09 5.22
N GLY A 184 -30.56 -7.23 6.16
CA GLY A 184 -29.52 -6.25 5.95
C GLY A 184 -28.11 -6.80 6.21
N VAL A 185 -27.92 -7.55 7.31
CA VAL A 185 -26.67 -8.19 7.64
C VAL A 185 -26.90 -9.63 8.09
N SER A 186 -26.30 -10.57 7.40
CA SER A 186 -26.25 -11.99 7.80
C SER A 186 -25.02 -12.63 7.19
N PHE A 187 -24.08 -13.08 8.02
CA PHE A 187 -22.92 -13.82 7.56
C PHE A 187 -22.33 -14.76 8.61
N ASN A 188 -21.59 -15.76 8.14
CA ASN A 188 -20.81 -16.66 8.95
C ASN A 188 -19.57 -17.04 8.14
N VAL A 189 -18.42 -16.45 8.49
CA VAL A 189 -17.18 -16.58 7.73
C VAL A 189 -16.02 -16.95 8.64
N TYR A 190 -15.02 -17.62 8.06
CA TYR A 190 -13.73 -17.85 8.70
C TYR A 190 -12.66 -17.04 7.96
N CYS A 191 -12.02 -16.10 8.66
CA CYS A 191 -10.93 -15.30 8.14
C CYS A 191 -9.59 -15.92 8.55
N TYR A 192 -8.72 -16.15 7.57
CA TYR A 192 -7.42 -16.78 7.80
C TYR A 192 -6.41 -15.82 8.44
N ASN A 193 -5.74 -16.25 9.50
CA ASN A 193 -4.65 -15.48 10.12
C ASN A 193 -3.31 -15.82 9.43
N VAL A 194 -3.16 -15.41 8.19
CA VAL A 194 -2.02 -15.70 7.32
C VAL A 194 -1.46 -14.41 6.71
N GLN A 195 -0.21 -14.48 6.26
CA GLN A 195 0.40 -13.47 5.40
C GLN A 195 1.00 -14.13 4.18
N PRO A 196 0.54 -13.80 2.96
CA PRO A 196 1.16 -14.30 1.75
C PRO A 196 2.68 -14.05 1.74
N GLY A 197 3.46 -15.08 1.46
CA GLY A 197 4.92 -15.01 1.42
C GLY A 197 5.63 -15.03 2.78
N ILE A 198 4.92 -15.24 3.90
CA ILE A 198 5.48 -15.41 5.23
C ILE A 198 5.06 -16.76 5.78
N GLU A 199 6.01 -17.52 6.29
CA GLU A 199 5.75 -18.70 7.10
C GLU A 199 5.69 -18.31 8.57
N ILE A 200 4.61 -18.75 9.24
CA ILE A 200 4.32 -18.41 10.63
C ILE A 200 4.32 -19.69 11.45
N ASN A 201 5.06 -19.66 12.56
CA ASN A 201 4.96 -20.67 13.58
C ASN A 201 3.85 -20.26 14.58
N TYR A 202 2.70 -20.87 14.46
CA TYR A 202 1.55 -20.55 15.31
C TYR A 202 1.73 -20.96 16.77
N SER A 203 2.68 -21.85 17.06
CA SER A 203 2.93 -22.28 18.45
C SER A 203 3.47 -21.16 19.32
N ASP A 204 4.28 -20.26 18.75
CA ASP A 204 4.98 -19.21 19.50
C ASP A 204 4.96 -17.82 18.85
N GLY A 205 4.50 -17.70 17.60
CA GLY A 205 4.47 -16.43 16.85
C GLY A 205 5.78 -16.07 16.13
N THR A 206 6.78 -16.95 16.13
CA THR A 206 7.97 -16.73 15.30
C THR A 206 7.62 -16.85 13.82
N SER A 207 8.37 -16.18 12.94
CA SER A 207 8.07 -16.15 11.52
C SER A 207 9.34 -16.01 10.67
N ARG A 208 9.24 -16.39 9.40
CA ARG A 208 10.29 -16.20 8.38
C ARG A 208 9.66 -15.97 7.01
N LEU A 209 10.45 -15.41 6.08
CA LEU A 209 10.04 -15.37 4.68
C LEU A 209 9.86 -16.80 4.15
N ALA A 210 8.78 -17.04 3.42
CA ALA A 210 8.59 -18.29 2.70
C ALA A 210 9.63 -18.44 1.58
N ASP A 211 10.04 -19.66 1.29
CA ASP A 211 11.02 -19.95 0.25
C ASP A 211 10.54 -19.40 -1.12
N GLY A 212 11.44 -18.75 -1.86
CA GLY A 212 11.13 -18.11 -3.14
C GLY A 212 10.37 -16.78 -3.06
N THR A 213 10.02 -16.29 -1.87
CA THR A 213 9.35 -14.99 -1.71
C THR A 213 10.31 -13.85 -2.05
N ILE A 214 9.81 -12.87 -2.83
CA ILE A 214 10.58 -11.66 -3.14
C ILE A 214 10.57 -10.76 -1.90
N ALA A 215 11.75 -10.58 -1.30
CA ALA A 215 11.90 -9.81 -0.07
C ALA A 215 12.07 -8.31 -0.30
N SER A 216 12.64 -7.91 -1.44
CA SER A 216 12.92 -6.51 -1.74
C SER A 216 12.97 -6.24 -3.24
N ILE A 217 12.74 -4.96 -3.60
CA ILE A 217 12.96 -4.41 -4.93
C ILE A 217 13.59 -3.02 -4.80
N THR A 218 14.58 -2.73 -5.62
CA THR A 218 15.22 -1.41 -5.73
C THR A 218 15.41 -1.03 -7.20
N LEU A 219 15.59 0.26 -7.48
CA LEU A 219 15.93 0.79 -8.80
C LEU A 219 17.33 1.43 -8.76
N ASN A 220 18.03 1.37 -9.88
CA ASN A 220 19.35 2.00 -10.06
C ASN A 220 19.30 3.54 -10.00
N TYR A 221 18.14 4.16 -10.10
CA TYR A 221 17.93 5.60 -9.94
C TYR A 221 16.64 5.87 -9.15
N SER A 222 16.68 6.82 -8.23
CA SER A 222 15.49 7.34 -7.52
C SER A 222 14.87 8.57 -8.22
N LYS A 223 15.68 9.30 -8.99
CA LYS A 223 15.26 10.46 -9.81
C LYS A 223 16.27 10.74 -10.92
N TYR A 224 15.83 11.30 -12.03
CA TYR A 224 16.66 11.89 -13.08
C TYR A 224 15.85 12.81 -13.99
N THR A 225 16.59 13.54 -14.88
CA THR A 225 15.99 14.45 -15.86
C THR A 225 16.32 13.97 -17.27
N LEU A 226 15.35 14.05 -18.17
CA LEU A 226 15.50 13.82 -19.61
C LEU A 226 15.01 15.05 -20.38
N THR A 227 15.50 15.25 -21.58
CA THR A 227 14.92 16.15 -22.58
C THR A 227 13.98 15.37 -23.50
N VAL A 228 12.91 15.98 -23.99
CA VAL A 228 11.97 15.37 -24.96
C VAL A 228 12.72 14.66 -26.07
N GLY A 229 12.35 13.40 -26.31
CA GLY A 229 12.97 12.50 -27.29
C GLY A 229 14.12 11.65 -26.73
N GLN A 230 14.67 11.97 -25.57
CA GLN A 230 15.69 11.13 -24.92
C GLN A 230 15.08 9.91 -24.24
N SER A 231 15.88 8.86 -24.09
CA SER A 231 15.51 7.64 -23.37
C SER A 231 16.61 7.24 -22.38
N LYS A 232 16.21 6.58 -21.28
CA LYS A 232 17.11 5.97 -20.30
C LYS A 232 16.50 4.71 -19.75
N THR A 233 17.29 3.67 -19.54
CA THR A 233 16.81 2.42 -18.98
C THR A 233 16.98 2.40 -17.47
N LEU A 234 15.88 2.13 -16.75
CA LEU A 234 15.87 1.76 -15.35
C LEU A 234 16.11 0.26 -15.21
N ALA A 235 16.96 -0.10 -14.27
CA ALA A 235 17.18 -1.49 -13.88
C ALA A 235 16.60 -1.74 -12.49
N ALA A 236 15.79 -2.78 -12.36
CA ALA A 236 15.30 -3.26 -11.09
C ALA A 236 16.22 -4.36 -10.57
N SER A 237 16.55 -4.29 -9.27
CA SER A 237 17.23 -5.36 -8.53
C SER A 237 16.27 -5.89 -7.45
N THR A 238 16.21 -7.21 -7.31
CA THR A 238 15.33 -7.89 -6.33
C THR A 238 16.12 -8.86 -5.47
N SER A 239 15.55 -9.26 -4.34
CA SER A 239 16.03 -10.39 -3.56
C SER A 239 14.90 -11.44 -3.48
N PRO A 240 15.08 -12.66 -4.06
CA PRO A 240 16.19 -13.11 -4.87
C PRO A 240 16.28 -12.39 -6.23
N GLU A 241 17.49 -12.31 -6.80
CA GLU A 241 17.78 -11.57 -8.05
C GLU A 241 17.00 -12.11 -9.27
N SER A 242 16.72 -13.40 -9.30
CA SER A 242 15.97 -14.05 -10.37
C SER A 242 14.57 -13.44 -10.59
N ALA A 243 13.98 -12.82 -9.58
CA ALA A 243 12.67 -12.19 -9.66
C ALA A 243 12.66 -10.85 -10.42
N ALA A 244 13.81 -10.22 -10.64
CA ALA A 244 13.94 -8.95 -11.36
C ALA A 244 13.43 -9.03 -12.81
N LYS A 245 13.48 -10.20 -13.43
CA LYS A 245 13.01 -10.46 -14.81
C LYS A 245 11.49 -10.35 -14.96
N ASN A 246 10.74 -10.47 -13.87
CA ASN A 246 9.28 -10.55 -13.87
C ASN A 246 8.61 -9.29 -13.27
N VAL A 247 9.34 -8.18 -13.19
CA VAL A 247 8.75 -6.92 -12.72
C VAL A 247 7.88 -6.28 -13.80
N ILE A 248 6.78 -5.68 -13.37
CA ILE A 248 5.86 -4.94 -14.23
C ILE A 248 6.17 -3.45 -14.09
N TRP A 249 6.30 -2.76 -15.23
CA TRP A 249 6.63 -1.34 -15.29
C TRP A 249 5.41 -0.50 -15.67
N TYR A 250 5.23 0.63 -15.03
CA TYR A 250 4.21 1.60 -15.43
C TYR A 250 4.61 3.04 -15.08
N SER A 251 4.03 3.98 -15.80
CA SER A 251 4.23 5.42 -15.61
C SER A 251 2.96 6.06 -15.05
N SER A 252 3.10 6.94 -14.06
CA SER A 252 1.99 7.73 -13.53
C SER A 252 1.49 8.79 -14.51
N ASN A 253 2.30 9.13 -15.54
CA ASN A 253 1.97 10.14 -16.54
C ASN A 253 2.65 9.79 -17.88
N SER A 254 2.01 8.95 -18.66
CA SER A 254 2.51 8.51 -19.97
C SER A 254 2.60 9.65 -21.01
N LYS A 255 1.90 10.76 -20.80
CA LYS A 255 2.01 11.96 -21.65
C LYS A 255 3.34 12.67 -21.44
N ALA A 256 3.95 12.59 -20.26
CA ALA A 256 5.27 13.15 -19.97
C ALA A 256 6.38 12.15 -20.29
N ALA A 257 6.29 10.92 -19.77
CA ALA A 257 7.27 9.86 -20.00
C ALA A 257 6.57 8.50 -20.04
N THR A 258 6.94 7.66 -21.02
CA THR A 258 6.51 6.27 -21.13
C THR A 258 7.59 5.34 -20.59
N VAL A 259 7.22 4.10 -20.25
CA VAL A 259 8.15 3.02 -19.91
C VAL A 259 7.71 1.74 -20.59
N ASP A 260 8.66 0.98 -21.13
CA ASP A 260 8.40 -0.32 -21.74
C ASP A 260 8.63 -1.48 -20.74
N LYS A 261 8.35 -2.71 -21.17
CA LYS A 261 8.51 -3.92 -20.35
C LYS A 261 9.93 -4.19 -19.88
N ASN A 262 10.94 -3.56 -20.48
CA ASN A 262 12.36 -3.72 -20.15
C ASN A 262 12.88 -2.56 -19.29
N GLY A 263 11.99 -1.66 -18.81
CA GLY A 263 12.37 -0.51 -18.00
C GLY A 263 12.94 0.67 -18.79
N LYS A 264 12.89 0.64 -20.13
CA LYS A 264 13.32 1.78 -20.97
C LYS A 264 12.28 2.89 -20.88
N VAL A 265 12.69 3.99 -20.29
CA VAL A 265 11.89 5.21 -20.15
C VAL A 265 12.17 6.13 -21.32
N THR A 266 11.11 6.63 -21.96
CA THR A 266 11.20 7.59 -23.08
C THR A 266 10.49 8.88 -22.72
N ALA A 267 11.18 10.00 -22.86
CA ALA A 267 10.65 11.34 -22.62
C ALA A 267 9.77 11.79 -23.80
N VAL A 268 8.48 12.02 -23.55
CA VAL A 268 7.48 12.34 -24.59
C VAL A 268 7.19 13.84 -24.64
N LYS A 269 6.90 14.48 -23.50
CA LYS A 269 6.55 15.89 -23.40
C LYS A 269 7.04 16.45 -22.06
N ALA A 270 7.37 17.76 -22.04
CA ALA A 270 7.76 18.43 -20.81
C ALA A 270 6.74 18.22 -19.68
N GLY A 271 7.22 17.84 -18.50
CA GLY A 271 6.41 17.49 -17.35
C GLY A 271 7.12 16.53 -16.41
N THR A 272 6.37 15.94 -15.47
CA THR A 272 6.89 14.95 -14.51
C THR A 272 6.11 13.66 -14.60
N ALA A 273 6.80 12.55 -14.43
CA ALA A 273 6.21 11.23 -14.26
C ALA A 273 6.93 10.45 -13.14
N THR A 274 6.20 9.64 -12.41
CA THR A 274 6.77 8.62 -11.52
C THR A 274 6.73 7.28 -12.25
N ILE A 275 7.89 6.72 -12.51
CA ILE A 275 8.02 5.37 -13.07
C ILE A 275 8.08 4.38 -11.91
N THR A 276 7.25 3.36 -11.97
CA THR A 276 7.15 2.33 -10.93
C THR A 276 7.47 0.96 -11.53
N ALA A 277 8.33 0.21 -10.84
CA ALA A 277 8.51 -1.23 -11.02
C ALA A 277 7.77 -1.96 -9.90
N LYS A 278 6.95 -2.95 -10.25
CA LYS A 278 6.14 -3.74 -9.31
C LYS A 278 6.43 -5.23 -9.48
N THR A 279 6.67 -5.93 -8.37
CA THR A 279 6.83 -7.39 -8.32
C THR A 279 5.47 -8.11 -8.26
N SER A 280 5.48 -9.43 -8.50
CA SER A 280 4.29 -10.28 -8.43
C SER A 280 3.64 -10.30 -7.04
N ASN A 281 4.44 -10.17 -5.97
CA ASN A 281 3.95 -10.09 -4.59
C ASN A 281 3.68 -8.66 -4.10
N GLY A 282 3.63 -7.68 -5.03
CA GLY A 282 3.16 -6.33 -4.75
C GLY A 282 4.18 -5.30 -4.29
N LEU A 283 5.46 -5.69 -4.10
CA LEU A 283 6.53 -4.73 -3.78
C LEU A 283 6.71 -3.72 -4.92
N LYS A 284 7.03 -2.48 -4.56
CA LYS A 284 7.19 -1.38 -5.52
C LYS A 284 8.48 -0.62 -5.26
N ALA A 285 9.15 -0.24 -6.35
CA ALA A 285 10.22 0.75 -6.33
C ALA A 285 9.91 1.83 -7.37
N THR A 286 10.22 3.09 -7.06
CA THR A 286 9.83 4.23 -7.88
C THR A 286 11.01 5.11 -8.26
N CYS A 287 10.91 5.74 -9.43
CA CYS A 287 11.86 6.74 -9.91
C CYS A 287 11.09 7.97 -10.43
N LYS A 288 11.41 9.16 -9.90
CA LYS A 288 10.85 10.41 -10.40
C LYS A 288 11.60 10.88 -11.64
N VAL A 289 10.91 10.99 -12.77
CA VAL A 289 11.45 11.47 -14.04
C VAL A 289 10.91 12.86 -14.33
N THR A 290 11.82 13.83 -14.52
CA THR A 290 11.48 15.17 -14.97
C THR A 290 11.85 15.28 -16.45
N VAL A 291 10.87 15.63 -17.28
CA VAL A 291 11.10 15.85 -18.72
C VAL A 291 11.13 17.34 -19.00
N LYS A 292 12.23 17.82 -19.54
CA LYS A 292 12.37 19.20 -20.03
C LYS A 292 11.97 19.27 -21.51
N ALA A 293 11.40 20.40 -21.91
CA ALA A 293 11.17 20.69 -23.32
C ALA A 293 12.49 20.59 -24.09
N LYS A 294 12.42 20.08 -25.32
CA LYS A 294 13.52 20.27 -26.26
C LYS A 294 13.65 21.77 -26.46
N SER A 295 14.82 22.33 -26.21
CA SER A 295 15.07 23.71 -26.65
C SER A 295 14.89 23.69 -28.15
N ASP A 296 13.78 24.28 -28.64
CA ASP A 296 13.71 24.66 -30.04
C ASP A 296 14.78 25.71 -30.25
N THR A 297 15.96 25.25 -30.62
CA THR A 297 16.81 26.05 -31.44
C THR A 297 16.07 26.08 -32.79
N THR A 298 15.13 26.98 -32.93
CA THR A 298 14.77 27.53 -34.24
C THR A 298 16.08 28.11 -34.73
N VAL A 299 16.81 27.32 -35.49
CA VAL A 299 17.81 27.82 -36.39
C VAL A 299 17.03 28.64 -37.43
N THR A 300 16.74 29.90 -37.12
CA THR A 300 16.66 30.87 -38.14
C THR A 300 18.08 30.90 -38.73
N ASN A 301 18.23 30.30 -39.90
CA ASN A 301 19.35 30.51 -40.78
C ASN A 301 19.49 32.05 -40.99
N SER A 302 20.27 32.64 -40.11
CA SER A 302 20.94 33.90 -40.36
C SER A 302 22.42 33.58 -40.32
N THR A 303 22.98 33.23 -41.46
CA THR A 303 24.40 33.25 -41.74
C THR A 303 24.95 34.59 -41.28
N SER A 304 25.56 34.60 -40.08
CA SER A 304 26.70 35.45 -39.77
C SER A 304 27.42 34.82 -38.58
N SER A 305 28.45 34.03 -38.85
CA SER A 305 29.50 33.71 -37.91
C SER A 305 30.31 35.01 -37.63
N GLY A 306 29.69 35.89 -36.89
CA GLY A 306 30.34 37.07 -36.31
C GLY A 306 30.64 36.77 -34.86
N ASN A 307 31.94 36.63 -34.51
CA ASN A 307 32.31 36.69 -33.10
C ASN A 307 31.72 37.93 -32.47
N VAL A 308 30.95 37.76 -31.44
CA VAL A 308 30.39 38.87 -30.63
C VAL A 308 31.44 39.23 -29.58
N THR A 309 31.71 40.53 -29.44
CA THR A 309 32.61 40.99 -28.39
C THR A 309 31.84 41.13 -27.09
N TYR A 310 32.33 40.44 -26.04
CA TYR A 310 31.82 40.53 -24.68
C TYR A 310 32.85 41.14 -23.77
N VAL A 311 32.38 41.85 -22.72
CA VAL A 311 33.22 42.33 -21.61
C VAL A 311 33.00 41.42 -20.41
N LEU A 312 34.02 40.73 -20.01
CA LEU A 312 34.03 39.84 -18.86
C LEU A 312 34.43 40.61 -17.60
N ASN A 313 33.66 40.45 -16.53
CA ASN A 313 34.08 40.84 -15.20
C ASN A 313 34.77 39.65 -14.51
N THR A 314 36.09 39.67 -14.44
CA THR A 314 36.92 38.61 -13.91
C THR A 314 36.71 38.36 -12.40
N ASN A 315 36.22 39.37 -11.66
CA ASN A 315 35.94 39.33 -10.24
C ASN A 315 34.57 38.71 -9.96
N THR A 316 33.52 39.15 -10.65
CA THR A 316 32.13 38.69 -10.40
C THR A 316 31.71 37.50 -11.27
N LYS A 317 32.57 37.08 -12.21
CA LYS A 317 32.29 36.06 -13.20
C LYS A 317 31.03 36.31 -14.03
N LYS A 318 30.73 37.57 -14.30
CA LYS A 318 29.63 37.97 -15.21
C LYS A 318 30.20 38.47 -16.53
N PHE A 319 29.47 38.23 -17.60
CA PHE A 319 29.79 38.83 -18.93
C PHE A 319 28.68 39.77 -19.39
N HIS A 320 29.06 40.73 -20.18
CA HIS A 320 28.24 41.87 -20.58
C HIS A 320 28.44 42.21 -22.06
N LEU A 321 27.44 42.84 -22.70
CA LEU A 321 27.66 43.53 -23.93
C LEU A 321 28.51 44.79 -23.69
N PRO A 322 29.34 45.26 -24.66
CA PRO A 322 30.23 46.39 -24.48
C PRO A 322 29.52 47.69 -24.04
N ASN A 323 28.29 47.90 -24.50
CA ASN A 323 27.47 49.07 -24.22
C ASN A 323 26.64 48.95 -22.92
N CYS A 324 26.80 47.88 -22.15
CA CYS A 324 26.10 47.70 -20.88
C CYS A 324 26.54 48.78 -19.86
N SER A 325 25.57 49.43 -19.21
CA SER A 325 25.87 50.44 -18.17
C SER A 325 26.75 49.89 -17.03
N SER A 326 26.66 48.62 -16.69
CA SER A 326 27.53 47.95 -15.69
C SER A 326 29.00 47.89 -16.09
N VAL A 327 29.34 48.03 -17.39
CA VAL A 327 30.72 48.06 -17.86
C VAL A 327 31.38 49.41 -17.55
N LYS A 328 30.63 50.51 -17.53
CA LYS A 328 31.14 51.85 -17.20
C LYS A 328 31.66 51.93 -15.77
N ASP A 329 30.97 51.27 -14.84
CA ASP A 329 31.29 51.27 -13.41
C ASP A 329 32.30 50.17 -13.01
N MET A 330 32.74 49.36 -13.97
CA MET A 330 33.67 48.24 -13.72
C MET A 330 35.11 48.75 -13.65
N LYS A 331 35.84 48.37 -12.61
CA LYS A 331 37.27 48.68 -12.48
C LYS A 331 38.08 48.05 -13.62
N ASP A 332 38.97 48.78 -14.26
CA ASP A 332 39.74 48.31 -15.43
C ASP A 332 40.50 47.00 -15.19
N LYS A 333 41.05 46.81 -13.99
CA LYS A 333 41.74 45.56 -13.62
C LYS A 333 40.83 44.33 -13.65
N ASN A 334 39.52 44.47 -13.64
CA ASN A 334 38.52 43.40 -13.66
C ASN A 334 37.86 43.25 -15.04
N LYS A 335 38.20 44.09 -16.00
CA LYS A 335 37.68 44.04 -17.38
C LYS A 335 38.56 43.20 -18.28
N LYS A 336 37.93 42.27 -19.00
CA LYS A 336 38.58 41.52 -20.08
C LYS A 336 37.64 41.42 -21.24
N GLU A 337 38.04 41.90 -22.42
CA GLU A 337 37.28 41.73 -23.67
C GLU A 337 37.61 40.38 -24.30
N VAL A 338 36.58 39.72 -24.81
CA VAL A 338 36.69 38.51 -25.61
C VAL A 338 35.75 38.57 -26.77
N SER A 339 36.18 38.03 -27.91
CA SER A 339 35.38 37.96 -29.15
C SER A 339 35.18 36.51 -29.49
N CYS A 340 34.00 35.97 -29.13
CA CYS A 340 33.69 34.55 -29.28
C CYS A 340 32.17 34.34 -29.25
N SER A 341 31.71 33.12 -29.34
CA SER A 341 30.31 32.77 -29.15
C SER A 341 29.86 32.90 -27.68
N ARG A 342 28.55 33.07 -27.44
CA ARG A 342 27.97 33.15 -26.11
C ARG A 342 28.21 31.86 -25.30
N ASP A 343 28.15 30.73 -25.96
CA ASP A 343 28.33 29.41 -25.31
C ASP A 343 29.78 29.23 -24.86
N GLU A 344 30.78 29.68 -25.65
CA GLU A 344 32.19 29.66 -25.25
C GLU A 344 32.43 30.50 -23.99
N VAL A 345 31.75 31.66 -23.83
CA VAL A 345 31.85 32.47 -22.62
C VAL A 345 31.25 31.77 -21.41
N ILE A 346 30.15 31.06 -21.59
CA ILE A 346 29.53 30.24 -20.53
C ILE A 346 30.44 29.09 -20.15
N ASP A 347 31.06 28.42 -21.11
CA ASP A 347 32.01 27.31 -20.88
C ASP A 347 33.28 27.79 -20.17
N MET A 348 33.67 29.04 -20.32
CA MET A 348 34.73 29.70 -19.54
C MET A 348 34.32 29.98 -18.07
N GLY A 349 33.09 29.61 -17.67
CA GLY A 349 32.60 29.77 -16.30
C GLY A 349 31.98 31.12 -15.97
N TYR A 350 31.59 31.93 -16.99
CA TYR A 350 30.93 33.20 -16.81
C TYR A 350 29.41 33.08 -16.95
N VAL A 351 28.67 33.89 -16.21
CA VAL A 351 27.21 33.96 -16.26
C VAL A 351 26.73 35.27 -16.91
N PRO A 352 25.64 35.28 -17.69
CA PRO A 352 25.16 36.49 -18.34
C PRO A 352 24.72 37.55 -17.34
N CYS A 353 25.03 38.81 -17.64
CA CYS A 353 24.50 39.94 -16.89
C CYS A 353 22.99 40.05 -17.05
N LYS A 354 22.25 40.10 -15.94
CA LYS A 354 20.77 40.20 -15.96
C LYS A 354 20.27 41.54 -16.56
N ARG A 355 21.11 42.60 -16.63
CA ARG A 355 20.73 43.91 -17.11
C ARG A 355 20.78 44.02 -18.64
N CYS A 356 21.82 43.52 -19.28
CA CYS A 356 21.98 43.58 -20.74
C CYS A 356 21.67 42.26 -21.44
N ASN A 357 21.54 41.14 -20.69
CA ASN A 357 21.25 39.81 -21.18
C ASN A 357 22.02 39.45 -22.46
N PRO A 358 23.37 39.43 -22.38
CA PRO A 358 24.24 39.24 -23.52
C PRO A 358 24.14 37.85 -24.15
#